data_f7ebae0a0b6f0f98168784e9ae3e58af
#
_entry.id   f7ebae0a0b6f0f98168784e9ae3e58af
#
_cell.length_a   1.000
_cell.length_b   1.000
_cell.length_c   1.000
_cell.angle_alpha   90.00
_cell.angle_beta   90.00
_cell.angle_gamma   90.00
#
_symmetry.space_group_name_H-M   'P 1'
#
loop_
_entity.id
_entity.type
_entity.pdbx_description
1 polymer ?
#
loop_
_entity_poly.entity_id
_entity_poly.type
_entity_poly.pdbx_seq_one_letter_code
_entity_poly.pdbx_strand_id
1 'polypeptide(L)'
;MKRTVVWVKWADAHTSESGWLDIDQYEDDGETIVDTVGFLISYPDDGSKKDHITVWQTLCDGDGIHAMHIPVGMVRSMVVLNPPSN
;
A
#
# COMPACT_ATOMS: atom_id res chain seq x y z
N MET A 1 23.41 2.60 -0.70
CA MET A 1 22.33 3.60 -0.70
C MET A 1 21.30 3.24 0.37
N LYS A 2 20.91 4.24 1.14
CA LYS A 2 19.94 4.04 2.20
C LYS A 2 18.53 3.96 1.63
N ARG A 3 17.77 2.97 2.05
CA ARG A 3 16.38 2.81 1.61
C ARG A 3 15.44 3.36 2.67
N THR A 4 14.34 3.94 2.22
CA THR A 4 13.30 4.43 3.11
C THR A 4 12.34 3.28 3.43
N VAL A 5 12.13 3.05 4.72
CA VAL A 5 11.18 2.04 5.20
C VAL A 5 9.91 2.75 5.64
N VAL A 6 8.77 2.30 5.15
CA VAL A 6 7.48 2.93 5.43
C VAL A 6 6.47 1.95 5.96
N TRP A 7 5.53 2.48 6.71
CA TRP A 7 4.31 1.80 7.14
C TRP A 7 3.15 2.53 6.50
N VAL A 8 2.44 1.85 5.61
CA VAL A 8 1.32 2.42 4.86
C VAL A 8 0.03 1.78 5.35
N LYS A 9 -0.91 2.63 5.78
CA LYS A 9 -2.28 2.21 6.02
C LYS A 9 -3.10 2.58 4.81
N TRP A 10 -3.80 1.61 4.22
CA TRP A 10 -4.54 1.86 2.99
C TRP A 10 -5.86 1.10 3.00
N ALA A 11 -6.83 1.63 2.25
CA ALA A 11 -8.15 1.02 2.14
C ALA A 11 -8.14 0.04 0.98
N ASP A 12 -8.37 -1.24 1.28
CA ASP A 12 -8.44 -2.28 0.28
C ASP A 12 -9.86 -2.40 -0.27
N ALA A 13 -9.96 -2.77 -1.53
CA ALA A 13 -11.25 -3.08 -2.13
C ALA A 13 -11.72 -4.41 -1.57
N HIS A 14 -13.00 -4.48 -1.24
CA HIS A 14 -13.60 -5.72 -0.74
C HIS A 14 -15.02 -5.85 -1.27
N THR A 15 -15.52 -7.07 -1.25
CA THR A 15 -16.92 -7.32 -1.56
C THR A 15 -17.70 -7.49 -0.26
N SER A 16 -18.94 -7.01 -0.29
CA SER A 16 -19.88 -7.27 0.78
C SER A 16 -20.24 -8.75 0.82
N GLU A 17 -21.04 -9.16 1.83
CA GLU A 17 -21.48 -10.54 1.97
C GLU A 17 -22.02 -11.10 0.65
N SER A 18 -21.77 -12.39 0.43
CA SER A 18 -22.25 -13.05 -0.77
C SER A 18 -23.76 -13.12 -0.82
N GLY A 19 -24.31 -13.07 -2.02
CA GLY A 19 -25.73 -13.12 -2.27
C GLY A 19 -26.27 -11.79 -2.76
N TRP A 20 -27.56 -11.80 -3.06
CA TRP A 20 -28.26 -10.61 -3.53
C TRP A 20 -28.64 -9.72 -2.35
N LEU A 21 -28.29 -8.43 -2.44
CA LEU A 21 -28.61 -7.43 -1.43
C LEU A 21 -29.55 -6.40 -2.01
N ASP A 22 -30.44 -5.88 -1.17
CA ASP A 22 -31.29 -4.75 -1.53
C ASP A 22 -30.45 -3.48 -1.48
N ILE A 23 -30.19 -2.86 -2.63
CA ILE A 23 -29.32 -1.70 -2.74
C ILE A 23 -29.84 -0.55 -1.87
N ASP A 24 -31.16 -0.36 -1.82
CA ASP A 24 -31.74 0.76 -1.06
C ASP A 24 -31.64 0.58 0.45
N GLN A 25 -31.47 -0.65 0.90
CA GLN A 25 -31.38 -0.99 2.33
C GLN A 25 -29.95 -1.29 2.79
N TYR A 26 -29.02 -1.36 1.84
CA TYR A 26 -27.63 -1.70 2.17
C TYR A 26 -26.96 -0.59 2.97
N GLU A 27 -26.33 -0.97 4.07
CA GLU A 27 -25.50 -0.07 4.86
C GLU A 27 -24.04 -0.35 4.56
N ASP A 28 -23.26 0.71 4.37
CA ASP A 28 -21.83 0.59 4.14
C ASP A 28 -21.17 0.02 5.39
N ASP A 29 -20.39 -1.05 5.20
CA ASP A 29 -19.64 -1.70 6.29
C ASP A 29 -18.29 -1.02 6.56
N GLY A 30 -18.04 0.11 5.90
CA GLY A 30 -16.82 0.88 6.09
C GLY A 30 -15.66 0.39 5.24
N GLU A 31 -14.47 0.92 5.52
CA GLU A 31 -13.26 0.57 4.81
C GLU A 31 -12.55 -0.62 5.46
N THR A 32 -12.01 -1.50 4.64
CA THR A 32 -11.07 -2.53 5.10
C THR A 32 -9.68 -1.92 5.08
N ILE A 33 -9.10 -1.70 6.24
CA ILE A 33 -7.77 -1.10 6.34
C ILE A 33 -6.71 -2.19 6.39
N VAL A 34 -5.73 -2.05 5.50
CA VAL A 34 -4.59 -2.94 5.40
C VAL A 34 -3.34 -2.19 5.80
N ASP A 35 -2.48 -2.84 6.56
CA ASP A 35 -1.17 -2.31 6.95
C ASP A 35 -0.09 -2.99 6.13
N THR A 36 0.74 -2.18 5.46
CA THR A 36 1.86 -2.67 4.67
C THR A 36 3.13 -1.99 5.13
N VAL A 37 4.15 -2.76 5.44
CA VAL A 37 5.47 -2.25 5.85
C VAL A 37 6.52 -2.77 4.89
N GLY A 38 7.40 -1.90 4.44
CA GLY A 38 8.50 -2.31 3.58
C GLY A 38 9.28 -1.12 3.02
N PHE A 39 10.04 -1.40 1.96
CA PHE A 39 10.92 -0.43 1.32
C PHE A 39 10.16 0.36 0.27
N LEU A 40 10.13 1.68 0.43
CA LEU A 40 9.49 2.58 -0.53
C LEU A 40 10.38 2.76 -1.76
N ILE A 41 9.81 2.50 -2.92
CA ILE A 41 10.44 2.81 -4.21
C ILE A 41 9.53 3.81 -4.92
N SER A 42 10.06 5.00 -5.18
CA SER A 42 9.28 6.09 -5.75
C SER A 42 9.32 6.10 -7.27
N TYR A 43 8.18 6.42 -7.87
CA TYR A 43 8.13 6.64 -9.31
C TYR A 43 9.01 7.86 -9.67
N PRO A 44 9.81 7.83 -10.77
CA PRO A 44 9.80 6.80 -11.83
C PRO A 44 10.89 5.74 -11.72
N ASP A 45 11.42 5.49 -10.54
CA ASP A 45 12.46 4.47 -10.36
C ASP A 45 11.95 3.09 -10.77
N ASP A 46 12.89 2.23 -11.19
CA ASP A 46 12.56 0.85 -11.55
C ASP A 46 11.90 0.14 -10.36
N GLY A 47 10.89 -0.64 -10.66
CA GLY A 47 10.16 -1.35 -9.63
C GLY A 47 9.02 -0.56 -9.00
N SER A 48 8.81 0.66 -9.47
CA SER A 48 7.68 1.50 -9.04
C SER A 48 6.58 1.54 -10.10
N LYS A 49 5.46 2.16 -9.74
CA LYS A 49 4.33 2.31 -10.65
C LYS A 49 3.75 3.71 -10.49
N LYS A 50 3.45 4.36 -11.62
CA LYS A 50 2.88 5.70 -11.63
C LYS A 50 1.55 5.73 -10.87
N ASP A 51 1.31 6.82 -10.13
CA ASP A 51 0.09 7.06 -9.34
C ASP A 51 -0.16 6.00 -8.27
N HIS A 52 0.92 5.34 -7.84
CA HIS A 52 0.88 4.33 -6.76
C HIS A 52 2.00 4.59 -5.77
N ILE A 53 1.77 4.14 -4.55
CA ILE A 53 2.85 3.97 -3.57
C ILE A 53 3.34 2.54 -3.75
N THR A 54 4.61 2.38 -4.07
CA THR A 54 5.18 1.04 -4.27
C THR A 54 6.06 0.67 -3.09
N VAL A 55 5.74 -0.46 -2.47
CA VAL A 55 6.45 -0.97 -1.30
C VAL A 55 6.93 -2.37 -1.61
N TRP A 56 8.24 -2.58 -1.48
CA TRP A 56 8.88 -3.88 -1.68
C TRP A 56 9.14 -4.52 -0.33
N GLN A 57 8.83 -5.80 -0.20
CA GLN A 57 9.03 -6.51 1.06
C GLN A 57 10.48 -6.87 1.30
N THR A 58 11.18 -7.33 0.27
CA THR A 58 12.56 -7.81 0.39
C THR A 58 13.39 -7.32 -0.79
N LEU A 59 14.56 -6.78 -0.51
CA LEU A 59 15.52 -6.33 -1.52
C LEU A 59 16.85 -7.04 -1.31
N CYS A 60 17.53 -7.39 -2.42
CA CYS A 60 18.85 -7.96 -2.39
C CYS A 60 19.61 -7.58 -3.66
N ASP A 61 20.67 -6.79 -3.52
CA ASP A 61 21.60 -6.42 -4.61
C ASP A 61 20.89 -5.94 -5.89
N GLY A 62 19.89 -5.07 -5.72
CA GLY A 62 19.13 -4.54 -6.85
C GLY A 62 17.92 -5.37 -7.26
N ASP A 63 17.79 -6.57 -6.70
CA ASP A 63 16.60 -7.41 -6.91
C ASP A 63 15.62 -7.26 -5.76
N GLY A 64 14.37 -7.54 -6.01
CA GLY A 64 13.33 -7.48 -5.00
C GLY A 64 12.25 -8.52 -5.22
N ILE A 65 11.53 -8.84 -4.16
CA ILE A 65 10.34 -9.71 -4.23
C ILE A 65 9.21 -9.11 -3.42
N HIS A 66 7.99 -9.46 -3.81
CA HIS A 66 6.76 -9.06 -3.16
C HIS A 66 6.57 -7.54 -3.15
N ALA A 67 6.45 -6.96 -4.34
CA ALA A 67 6.08 -5.56 -4.49
C ALA A 67 4.58 -5.38 -4.32
N MET A 68 4.20 -4.39 -3.51
CA MET A 68 2.81 -3.96 -3.40
C MET A 68 2.68 -2.58 -4.03
N HIS A 69 1.84 -2.47 -5.04
CA HIS A 69 1.52 -1.19 -5.67
C HIS A 69 0.17 -0.72 -5.17
N ILE A 70 0.19 0.30 -4.31
CA ILE A 70 -1.01 0.80 -3.65
C ILE A 70 -1.45 2.08 -4.37
N PRO A 71 -2.66 2.13 -4.96
CA PRO A 71 -3.14 3.37 -5.56
C PRO A 71 -3.12 4.53 -4.57
N VAL A 72 -2.59 5.67 -4.98
CA VAL A 72 -2.44 6.83 -4.09
C VAL A 72 -3.77 7.21 -3.44
N GLY A 73 -4.88 7.14 -4.18
CA GLY A 73 -6.19 7.45 -3.66
C GLY A 73 -6.68 6.53 -2.54
N MET A 74 -6.06 5.36 -2.39
CA MET A 74 -6.42 4.39 -1.34
C MET A 74 -5.57 4.56 -0.08
N VAL A 75 -4.51 5.36 -0.12
CA VAL A 75 -3.62 5.56 1.04
C VAL A 75 -4.31 6.45 2.07
N ARG A 76 -4.37 6.00 3.31
CA ARG A 76 -4.95 6.75 4.43
C ARG A 76 -3.88 7.39 5.30
N SER A 77 -2.73 6.74 5.46
CA SER A 77 -1.57 7.33 6.10
C SER A 77 -0.29 6.61 5.69
N MET A 78 0.83 7.30 5.78
CA MET A 78 2.14 6.70 5.56
C MET A 78 3.11 7.30 6.56
N VAL A 79 3.84 6.43 7.25
CA VAL A 79 4.82 6.80 8.25
C VAL A 79 6.18 6.25 7.86
N VAL A 80 7.20 7.10 7.89
CA VAL A 80 8.59 6.69 7.67
C VAL A 80 9.12 6.12 8.97
N LEU A 81 9.61 4.88 8.93
CA LEU A 81 10.00 4.14 10.13
C LEU A 81 11.50 4.18 10.43
N ASN A 82 12.32 4.28 9.41
CA ASN A 82 13.77 4.26 9.64
C ASN A 82 14.26 5.62 10.18
N PRO A 83 15.35 5.61 10.96
CA PRO A 83 15.84 6.85 11.54
C PRO A 83 16.33 7.82 10.47
N PRO A 84 16.36 9.13 10.80
CA PRO A 84 16.90 10.12 9.88
C PRO A 84 18.33 9.80 9.49
N SER A 85 18.68 10.16 8.25
CA SER A 85 20.04 10.03 7.77
C SER A 85 20.89 11.17 8.33
N ASN A 86 22.06 10.84 8.84
CA ASN A 86 23.02 11.82 9.33
C ASN A 86 24.08 12.07 8.27
#